data_325a03117ef36f44287345aee93a5365
#
_entry.id   325a03117ef36f44287345aee93a5365
#
_cell.length_a   1.000
_cell.length_b   1.000
_cell.length_c   1.000
_cell.angle_alpha   90.00
_cell.angle_beta   90.00
_cell.angle_gamma   90.00
#
_symmetry.space_group_name_H-M   'P 1'
#
loop_
_entity.id
_entity.type
_entity.pdbx_description
1 polymer ?
#
loop_
_entity_poly.entity_id
_entity_poly.type
_entity_poly.pdbx_seq_one_letter_code
_entity_poly.pdbx_strand_id
1 'polypeptide(L)'
;MEPTVVILVVIIIVAILAMFYIPRLMINRAIHSVIRILRRSNAVTIQDAKTLEELGLDPKPFMQRAFKLRDYKPYALQILRNADIVQVTEDGRLYLDEGQLQTSKWRDAKG
;
A
#
# COMPACT_ATOMS: atom_id res chain seq x y z
N MET A 1 -10.42 -28.79 31.89
CA MET A 1 -9.98 -28.79 30.50
C MET A 1 -8.66 -29.50 30.37
N GLU A 2 -8.56 -30.36 29.39
CA GLU A 2 -7.28 -31.00 29.12
C GLU A 2 -6.29 -30.01 28.55
N PRO A 3 -5.00 -30.13 28.92
CA PRO A 3 -3.98 -29.22 28.41
C PRO A 3 -3.90 -29.18 26.87
N THR A 4 -4.13 -30.32 26.23
CA THR A 4 -4.11 -30.42 24.76
C THR A 4 -5.16 -29.53 24.13
N VAL A 5 -6.37 -29.50 24.69
CA VAL A 5 -7.48 -28.67 24.18
C VAL A 5 -7.12 -27.19 24.34
N VAL A 6 -6.55 -26.80 25.48
CA VAL A 6 -6.13 -25.42 25.73
C VAL A 6 -5.05 -24.98 24.72
N ILE A 7 -4.08 -25.84 24.45
CA ILE A 7 -3.02 -25.55 23.49
C ILE A 7 -3.60 -25.37 22.09
N LEU A 8 -4.51 -26.24 21.66
CA LEU A 8 -5.17 -26.13 20.36
C LEU A 8 -5.94 -24.83 20.23
N VAL A 9 -6.69 -24.43 21.26
CA VAL A 9 -7.45 -23.19 21.26
C VAL A 9 -6.52 -21.98 21.12
N VAL A 10 -5.41 -21.98 21.87
CA VAL A 10 -4.42 -20.90 21.80
C VAL A 10 -3.83 -20.80 20.40
N ILE A 11 -3.46 -21.93 19.79
CA ILE A 11 -2.91 -21.96 18.45
C ILE A 11 -3.89 -21.38 17.44
N ILE A 12 -5.17 -21.75 17.54
CA ILE A 12 -6.23 -21.24 16.65
C ILE A 12 -6.37 -19.72 16.80
N ILE A 13 -6.39 -19.22 18.04
CA ILE A 13 -6.52 -17.79 18.32
C ILE A 13 -5.34 -17.03 17.73
N VAL A 14 -4.10 -17.51 17.94
CA VAL A 14 -2.91 -16.89 17.39
C VAL A 14 -2.94 -16.89 15.88
N ALA A 15 -3.36 -17.98 15.25
CA ALA A 15 -3.47 -18.08 13.80
C ALA A 15 -4.47 -17.05 13.25
N ILE A 16 -5.64 -16.91 13.90
CA ILE A 16 -6.65 -15.93 13.48
C ILE A 16 -6.12 -14.51 13.61
N LEU A 17 -5.46 -14.18 14.74
CA LEU A 17 -4.86 -12.87 14.94
C LEU A 17 -3.80 -12.58 13.89
N ALA A 18 -2.97 -13.56 13.56
CA ALA A 18 -1.95 -13.41 12.53
C ALA A 18 -2.57 -13.16 11.15
N MET A 19 -3.66 -13.83 10.83
CA MET A 19 -4.35 -13.63 9.56
C MET A 19 -4.87 -12.21 9.38
N PHE A 20 -5.25 -11.53 10.47
CA PHE A 20 -5.69 -10.14 10.39
C PHE A 20 -4.54 -9.15 10.51
N TYR A 21 -3.50 -9.50 11.23
CA TYR A 21 -2.38 -8.58 11.51
C TYR A 21 -1.37 -8.47 10.38
N ILE A 22 -1.03 -9.61 9.77
CA ILE A 22 -0.01 -9.64 8.71
C ILE A 22 -0.42 -8.81 7.49
N PRO A 23 -1.65 -8.91 6.95
CA PRO A 23 -2.06 -8.06 5.83
C PRO A 23 -1.97 -6.57 6.12
N ARG A 24 -2.31 -6.16 7.34
CA ARG A 24 -2.22 -4.74 7.74
C ARG A 24 -0.80 -4.22 7.67
N LEU A 25 0.16 -5.00 8.17
CA LEU A 25 1.57 -4.61 8.12
C LEU A 25 2.07 -4.50 6.68
N MET A 26 1.68 -5.44 5.83
CA MET A 26 2.09 -5.42 4.43
C MET A 26 1.48 -4.26 3.67
N ILE A 27 0.22 -3.93 3.94
CA ILE A 27 -0.45 -2.78 3.35
C ILE A 27 0.23 -1.49 3.78
N ASN A 28 0.56 -1.33 5.06
CA ASN A 28 1.26 -0.16 5.56
C ASN A 28 2.62 0.02 4.88
N ARG A 29 3.37 -1.07 4.73
CA ARG A 29 4.64 -1.03 4.01
C ARG A 29 4.44 -0.62 2.56
N ALA A 30 3.41 -1.14 1.91
CA ALA A 30 3.09 -0.79 0.53
C ALA A 30 2.72 0.68 0.39
N ILE A 31 1.95 1.23 1.34
CA ILE A 31 1.61 2.65 1.36
C ILE A 31 2.86 3.51 1.44
N HIS A 32 3.77 3.18 2.36
CA HIS A 32 5.05 3.90 2.48
C HIS A 32 5.88 3.78 1.22
N SER A 33 5.88 2.60 0.58
CA SER A 33 6.61 2.38 -0.68
C SER A 33 6.04 3.23 -1.80
N VAL A 34 4.72 3.32 -1.93
CA VAL A 34 4.07 4.14 -2.95
C VAL A 34 4.41 5.62 -2.75
N ILE A 35 4.34 6.10 -1.51
CA ILE A 35 4.69 7.49 -1.19
C ILE A 35 6.15 7.76 -1.56
N ARG A 36 7.05 6.85 -1.25
CA ARG A 36 8.47 6.96 -1.58
C ARG A 36 8.68 7.02 -3.10
N ILE A 37 7.99 6.17 -3.85
CA ILE A 37 8.10 6.13 -5.30
C ILE A 37 7.68 7.47 -5.89
N LEU A 38 6.56 8.03 -5.44
CA LEU A 38 6.06 9.31 -5.91
C LEU A 38 7.05 10.44 -5.60
N ARG A 39 7.62 10.45 -4.41
CA ARG A 39 8.62 11.46 -4.02
C ARG A 39 9.91 11.33 -4.83
N ARG A 40 10.39 10.12 -5.05
CA ARG A 40 11.61 9.89 -5.84
C ARG A 40 11.44 10.31 -7.29
N SER A 41 10.22 10.17 -7.82
CA SER A 41 9.90 10.56 -9.18
C SER A 41 9.53 12.03 -9.30
N ASN A 42 9.55 12.78 -8.20
CA ASN A 42 9.13 14.18 -8.11
C ASN A 42 7.66 14.39 -8.52
N ALA A 43 6.83 13.35 -8.42
CA ALA A 43 5.41 13.41 -8.75
C ALA A 43 4.64 13.99 -7.56
N VAL A 44 4.95 15.22 -7.18
CA VAL A 44 4.37 15.90 -6.00
C VAL A 44 3.54 17.13 -6.37
N THR A 45 3.45 17.43 -7.66
CA THR A 45 2.62 18.52 -8.17
C THR A 45 1.88 18.05 -9.40
N ILE A 46 0.81 18.75 -9.76
CA ILE A 46 0.03 18.42 -10.95
C ILE A 46 0.86 18.50 -12.23
N GLN A 47 1.85 19.41 -12.25
CA GLN A 47 2.72 19.60 -13.40
C GLN A 47 3.75 18.48 -13.55
N ASP A 48 4.15 17.87 -12.45
CA ASP A 48 5.13 16.80 -12.42
C ASP A 48 4.48 15.42 -12.27
N ALA A 49 3.17 15.33 -12.43
CA ALA A 49 2.44 14.07 -12.33
C ALA A 49 2.97 13.04 -13.33
N LYS A 50 3.02 11.77 -12.89
CA LYS A 50 3.57 10.67 -13.68
C LYS A 50 2.52 9.60 -13.91
N THR A 51 2.67 8.84 -14.99
CA THR A 51 1.80 7.70 -15.25
C THR A 51 2.19 6.51 -14.37
N LEU A 52 1.29 5.53 -14.24
CA LEU A 52 1.57 4.30 -13.51
C LEU A 52 2.80 3.59 -14.07
N GLU A 53 2.96 3.59 -15.39
CA GLU A 53 4.10 2.96 -16.05
C GLU A 53 5.41 3.64 -15.68
N GLU A 54 5.42 4.98 -15.69
CA GLU A 54 6.60 5.77 -15.33
C GLU A 54 6.99 5.56 -13.87
N LEU A 55 6.01 5.33 -13.00
CA LEU A 55 6.23 5.10 -11.58
C LEU A 55 6.61 3.64 -11.27
N GLY A 56 6.44 2.74 -12.24
CA GLY A 56 6.65 1.33 -12.01
C GLY A 56 5.56 0.68 -11.17
N LEU A 57 4.40 1.31 -11.08
CA LEU A 57 3.26 0.81 -10.32
C LEU A 57 2.25 0.08 -11.18
N ASP A 58 2.49 0.02 -12.49
CA ASP A 58 1.59 -0.65 -13.42
C ASP A 58 1.59 -2.15 -13.13
N PRO A 59 0.43 -2.75 -12.79
CA PRO A 59 0.36 -4.18 -12.53
C PRO A 59 0.56 -4.96 -13.83
N LYS A 60 1.62 -5.74 -13.89
CA LYS A 60 1.86 -6.63 -15.03
C LYS A 60 1.25 -7.99 -14.68
N PRO A 61 0.11 -8.38 -15.27
CA PRO A 61 -0.57 -9.62 -14.90
C PRO A 61 0.32 -10.85 -15.03
N PHE A 62 1.20 -10.82 -16.02
CA PHE A 62 2.14 -11.91 -16.25
C PHE A 62 3.10 -12.09 -15.07
N MET A 63 3.66 -10.99 -14.57
CA MET A 63 4.60 -11.04 -13.45
C MET A 63 3.94 -11.51 -12.16
N GLN A 64 2.71 -11.06 -11.92
CA GLN A 64 1.96 -11.46 -10.74
C GLN A 64 1.66 -12.96 -10.75
N ARG A 65 1.33 -13.51 -11.91
CA ARG A 65 1.07 -14.93 -12.05
C ARG A 65 2.33 -15.77 -11.88
N ALA A 66 3.43 -15.30 -12.47
CA ALA A 66 4.69 -16.05 -12.47
C ALA A 66 5.28 -16.20 -11.08
N PHE A 67 5.20 -15.16 -10.26
CA PHE A 67 5.82 -15.16 -8.94
C PHE A 67 4.88 -15.44 -7.80
N LYS A 68 3.58 -15.46 -8.05
CA LYS A 68 2.54 -15.63 -7.02
C LYS A 68 2.76 -14.73 -5.81
N LEU A 69 3.49 -13.64 -5.99
CA LEU A 69 3.77 -12.68 -4.94
C LEU A 69 2.60 -11.71 -4.82
N ARG A 70 2.14 -11.52 -3.60
CA ARG A 70 1.12 -10.52 -3.32
C ARG A 70 1.77 -9.16 -3.31
N ASP A 71 1.52 -8.39 -4.36
CA ASP A 71 1.96 -7.01 -4.42
C ASP A 71 0.82 -6.12 -3.93
N TYR A 72 1.01 -5.52 -2.77
CA TYR A 72 0.01 -4.65 -2.17
C TYR A 72 0.10 -3.21 -2.66
N LYS A 73 1.07 -2.88 -3.52
CA LYS A 73 1.23 -1.52 -4.02
C LYS A 73 0.01 -1.00 -4.78
N PRO A 74 -0.61 -1.74 -5.70
CA PRO A 74 -1.84 -1.26 -6.34
C PRO A 74 -2.97 -1.03 -5.35
N TYR A 75 -3.08 -1.89 -4.34
CA TYR A 75 -4.09 -1.73 -3.30
C TYR A 75 -3.80 -0.50 -2.43
N ALA A 76 -2.54 -0.29 -2.06
CA ALA A 76 -2.12 0.89 -1.31
C ALA A 76 -2.38 2.17 -2.09
N LEU A 77 -2.11 2.15 -3.39
CA LEU A 77 -2.40 3.28 -4.26
C LEU A 77 -3.89 3.64 -4.25
N GLN A 78 -4.75 2.62 -4.29
CA GLN A 78 -6.20 2.84 -4.24
C GLN A 78 -6.63 3.46 -2.92
N ILE A 79 -6.04 3.02 -1.81
CA ILE A 79 -6.31 3.60 -0.48
C ILE A 79 -5.90 5.08 -0.46
N LEU A 80 -4.72 5.40 -0.98
CA LEU A 80 -4.23 6.77 -1.02
C LEU A 80 -5.07 7.65 -1.93
N ARG A 81 -5.57 7.11 -3.04
CA ARG A 81 -6.48 7.84 -3.93
C ARG A 81 -7.81 8.14 -3.24
N ASN A 82 -8.34 7.17 -2.51
CA ASN A 82 -9.61 7.36 -1.78
C ASN A 82 -9.48 8.38 -0.66
N ALA A 83 -8.28 8.54 -0.12
CA ALA A 83 -8.00 9.54 0.92
C ALA A 83 -7.56 10.90 0.34
N ASP A 84 -7.57 11.04 -0.98
CA ASP A 84 -7.13 12.26 -1.70
C ASP A 84 -5.67 12.61 -1.48
N ILE A 85 -4.88 11.68 -0.99
CA ILE A 85 -3.43 11.85 -0.81
C ILE A 85 -2.72 11.71 -2.17
N VAL A 86 -3.18 10.76 -3.00
CA VAL A 86 -2.74 10.64 -4.38
C VAL A 86 -3.86 11.16 -5.26
N GLN A 87 -3.55 12.15 -6.09
CA GLN A 87 -4.48 12.77 -7.02
C GLN A 87 -4.23 12.25 -8.42
N VAL A 88 -5.30 12.19 -9.21
CA VAL A 88 -5.23 11.73 -10.60
C VAL A 88 -5.59 12.90 -11.50
N THR A 89 -4.74 13.17 -12.50
CA THR A 89 -5.00 14.24 -13.49
C THR A 89 -5.99 13.73 -14.53
N GLU A 90 -6.49 14.66 -15.37
CA GLU A 90 -7.43 14.32 -16.44
C GLU A 90 -6.85 13.31 -17.44
N ASP A 91 -5.54 13.35 -17.66
CA ASP A 91 -4.85 12.45 -18.57
C ASP A 91 -4.35 11.17 -17.89
N GLY A 92 -4.79 10.90 -16.65
CA GLY A 92 -4.48 9.65 -15.94
C GLY A 92 -3.14 9.63 -15.26
N ARG A 93 -2.49 10.77 -15.08
CA ARG A 93 -1.23 10.86 -14.35
C ARG A 93 -1.49 11.01 -12.86
N LEU A 94 -0.54 10.58 -12.06
CA LEU A 94 -0.66 10.57 -10.61
C LEU A 94 0.36 11.51 -9.98
N TYR A 95 -0.05 12.16 -8.90
CA TYR A 95 0.88 12.94 -8.08
C TYR A 95 0.50 12.85 -6.61
N LEU A 96 1.48 13.06 -5.75
CA LEU A 96 1.31 13.03 -4.30
C LEU A 96 0.91 14.43 -3.81
N ASP A 97 -0.21 14.53 -3.12
CA ASP A 97 -0.61 15.76 -2.46
C ASP A 97 -0.02 15.79 -1.05
N GLU A 98 1.09 16.49 -0.90
CA GLU A 98 1.79 16.58 0.39
C GLU A 98 0.93 17.24 1.47
N GLY A 99 0.09 18.21 1.10
CA GLY A 99 -0.82 18.84 2.05
C GLY A 99 -1.82 17.85 2.65
N GLN A 100 -2.40 17.00 1.82
CA GLN A 100 -3.31 15.96 2.29
C GLN A 100 -2.58 14.90 3.11
N LEU A 101 -1.35 14.57 2.71
CA LEU A 101 -0.54 13.61 3.46
C LEU A 101 -0.29 14.10 4.89
N GLN A 102 0.00 15.38 5.06
CA GLN A 102 0.29 15.96 6.38
C GLN A 102 -0.93 15.93 7.30
N THR A 103 -2.14 15.94 6.76
CA THR A 103 -3.37 15.86 7.56
C THR A 103 -3.84 14.42 7.77
N SER A 104 -3.14 13.44 7.20
CA SER A 104 -3.51 12.04 7.26
C SER A 104 -2.76 11.28 8.34
N LYS A 105 -3.19 10.04 8.57
CA LYS A 105 -2.51 9.14 9.51
C LYS A 105 -1.16 8.64 9.00
N TRP A 106 -0.84 8.88 7.72
CA TRP A 106 0.43 8.49 7.12
C TRP A 106 1.42 9.64 7.01
N ARG A 107 1.16 10.75 7.72
CA ARG A 107 2.02 11.95 7.69
C ARG A 107 3.48 11.67 8.05
N ASP A 108 3.72 10.64 8.85
CA ASP A 108 5.07 10.27 9.28
C ASP A 108 5.77 9.33 8.30
N ALA A 109 5.16 9.05 7.15
CA ALA A 109 5.77 8.21 6.13
C ALA A 109 7.00 8.91 5.56
N LYS A 110 8.16 8.30 5.77
CA LYS A 110 9.44 8.82 5.26
C LYS A 110 9.76 8.12 3.95
N GLY A 111 9.78 8.90 2.89
CA GLY A 111 10.08 8.37 1.57
C GLY A 111 11.54 8.39 1.23
#